data_05ba622e1c2c407cda015e013997a747
#
_entry.id   05ba622e1c2c407cda015e013997a747
#
_cell.length_a   1.000
_cell.length_b   1.000
_cell.length_c   1.000
_cell.angle_alpha   90.00
_cell.angle_beta   90.00
_cell.angle_gamma   90.00
#
_symmetry.space_group_name_H-M   'P 1'
#
loop_
_entity.id
_entity.type
_entity.pdbx_description
1 polymer ?
#
loop_
_entity_poly.entity_id
_entity_poly.type
_entity_poly.pdbx_seq_one_letter_code
_entity_poly.pdbx_strand_id
1 'polypeptide(L)'
;SFEKLVQATLLDLIDRGAITYEQNGSQTVLIRKNQDSLDDFERNFLDIAFGNKLECPVDRLFEEFEINDSLYKGAEKKDEDEIRAQGRRMQYRIDAAVDSVAQDVQKKIRSFGLPSYYRPLAPKEEATGRKVMIFSFLAWFVALLAVLASFVFHHFSIYYLVATLTLWIFPVVFRNDYKRAERDGVVNALGAEQRYYWDSFGRMLKEIAHLDDAELQSLVLWNRLLVYAALFGVADKVTKVMKLRQIHLVNPTLDAFVYTPLYNDLTHSSQAMTAYGSTASSASNFTVSSGGSGGFSGGGGGGGFGAF
;
A
#
# COMPACT_ATOMS: atom_id res chain seq x y z
N SER A 1 2.70 1.18 1.52
CA SER A 1 1.73 0.43 0.72
C SER A 1 0.78 -0.33 1.64
N PHE A 2 -0.41 -0.63 1.19
CA PHE A 2 -1.43 -1.38 1.93
C PHE A 2 -0.89 -2.74 2.44
N GLU A 3 -0.16 -3.47 1.61
CA GLU A 3 0.48 -4.74 1.96
C GLU A 3 1.34 -4.66 3.23
N LYS A 4 2.13 -3.59 3.37
CA LYS A 4 2.98 -3.38 4.54
C LYS A 4 2.17 -3.12 5.80
N LEU A 5 1.04 -2.42 5.68
CA LEU A 5 0.12 -2.21 6.81
C LEU A 5 -0.51 -3.53 7.24
N VAL A 6 -1.01 -4.34 6.30
CA VAL A 6 -1.57 -5.66 6.59
C VAL A 6 -0.53 -6.54 7.29
N GLN A 7 0.69 -6.64 6.74
CA GLN A 7 1.77 -7.44 7.32
C GLN A 7 2.14 -6.96 8.74
N ALA A 8 2.31 -5.65 8.92
CA ALA A 8 2.64 -5.08 10.22
C ALA A 8 1.52 -5.29 11.25
N THR A 9 0.25 -5.16 10.84
CA THR A 9 -0.91 -5.39 11.71
C THR A 9 -0.98 -6.85 12.15
N LEU A 10 -0.82 -7.80 11.22
CA LEU A 10 -0.82 -9.23 11.55
C LEU A 10 0.33 -9.57 12.52
N LEU A 11 1.54 -9.04 12.29
CA LEU A 11 2.68 -9.24 13.19
C LEU A 11 2.46 -8.63 14.58
N ASP A 12 1.88 -7.44 14.65
CA ASP A 12 1.54 -6.81 15.94
C ASP A 12 0.50 -7.61 16.72
N LEU A 13 -0.51 -8.13 16.02
CA LEU A 13 -1.54 -8.98 16.63
C LEU A 13 -0.97 -10.34 17.10
N ILE A 14 0.02 -10.89 16.39
CA ILE A 14 0.76 -12.08 16.81
C ILE A 14 1.63 -11.77 18.01
N ASP A 15 2.35 -10.65 18.03
CA ASP A 15 3.19 -10.22 19.15
C ASP A 15 2.38 -10.07 20.45
N ARG A 16 1.18 -9.52 20.34
CA ARG A 16 0.26 -9.34 21.47
C ARG A 16 -0.54 -10.59 21.85
N GLY A 17 -0.38 -11.71 21.11
CA GLY A 17 -1.07 -12.97 21.36
C GLY A 17 -2.56 -12.96 20.98
N ALA A 18 -3.02 -11.99 20.21
CA ALA A 18 -4.38 -11.96 19.68
C ALA A 18 -4.58 -12.97 18.53
N ILE A 19 -3.51 -13.29 17.84
CA ILE A 19 -3.43 -14.35 16.84
C ILE A 19 -2.32 -15.33 17.24
N THR A 20 -2.57 -16.62 17.07
CA THR A 20 -1.58 -17.67 17.11
C THR A 20 -1.60 -18.44 15.82
N TYR A 21 -0.64 -19.34 15.60
CA TYR A 21 -0.67 -20.22 14.44
C TYR A 21 -0.43 -21.67 14.85
N GLU A 22 -0.95 -22.57 14.03
CA GLU A 22 -0.69 -23.99 14.10
C GLU A 22 -0.24 -24.49 12.74
N GLN A 23 0.71 -25.44 12.73
CA GLN A 23 1.19 -26.06 11.51
C GLN A 23 0.45 -27.38 11.30
N ASN A 24 -0.40 -27.45 10.29
CA ASN A 24 -1.12 -28.67 9.91
C ASN A 24 -0.50 -29.24 8.63
N GLY A 25 0.49 -30.12 8.79
CA GLY A 25 1.28 -30.63 7.65
C GLY A 25 2.07 -29.52 6.95
N SER A 26 1.77 -29.26 5.68
CA SER A 26 2.38 -28.18 4.90
C SER A 26 1.62 -26.84 5.00
N GLN A 27 0.46 -26.81 5.64
CA GLN A 27 -0.39 -25.63 5.70
C GLN A 27 -0.28 -24.95 7.07
N THR A 28 -0.09 -23.66 7.06
CA THR A 28 -0.11 -22.82 8.27
C THR A 28 -1.50 -22.25 8.47
N VAL A 29 -2.08 -22.46 9.64
CA VAL A 29 -3.40 -21.96 10.02
C VAL A 29 -3.24 -20.90 11.11
N LEU A 30 -3.79 -19.72 10.88
CA LEU A 30 -3.87 -18.67 11.88
C LEU A 30 -5.15 -18.85 12.69
N ILE A 31 -5.05 -18.65 14.00
CA ILE A 31 -6.13 -18.85 14.97
C ILE A 31 -6.32 -17.57 15.77
N ARG A 32 -7.53 -17.03 15.75
CA ARG A 32 -7.93 -15.89 16.60
C ARG A 32 -8.06 -16.36 18.04
N LYS A 33 -7.36 -15.70 18.94
CA LYS A 33 -7.38 -16.03 20.40
C LYS A 33 -8.10 -14.94 21.18
N ASN A 34 -7.42 -14.22 22.02
CA ASN A 34 -8.01 -13.23 22.91
C ASN A 34 -8.39 -11.95 22.16
N GLN A 35 -9.71 -11.68 22.02
CA GLN A 35 -10.25 -10.50 21.35
C GLN A 35 -10.63 -9.38 22.31
N ASP A 36 -10.60 -9.62 23.63
CA ASP A 36 -11.07 -8.64 24.62
C ASP A 36 -10.19 -7.38 24.69
N SER A 37 -8.91 -7.51 24.33
CA SER A 37 -7.93 -6.43 24.32
C SER A 37 -7.81 -5.70 23.01
N LEU A 38 -8.62 -6.09 22.00
CA LEU A 38 -8.55 -5.51 20.64
C LEU A 38 -9.37 -4.23 20.54
N ASP A 39 -8.82 -3.26 19.83
CA ASP A 39 -9.53 -2.08 19.38
C ASP A 39 -10.56 -2.41 18.29
N ASP A 40 -11.53 -1.52 18.06
CA ASP A 40 -12.58 -1.72 17.05
C ASP A 40 -12.00 -1.93 15.64
N PHE A 41 -10.98 -1.15 15.27
CA PHE A 41 -10.35 -1.28 13.95
C PHE A 41 -9.58 -2.63 13.81
N GLU A 42 -9.04 -3.17 14.89
CA GLU A 42 -8.34 -4.46 14.88
C GLU A 42 -9.33 -5.62 14.74
N ARG A 43 -10.46 -5.54 15.45
CA ARG A 43 -11.56 -6.52 15.29
C ARG A 43 -12.09 -6.49 13.86
N ASN A 44 -12.40 -5.31 13.34
CA ASN A 44 -12.87 -5.11 11.98
C ASN A 44 -11.87 -5.65 10.94
N PHE A 45 -10.59 -5.34 11.11
CA PHE A 45 -9.53 -5.88 10.25
C PHE A 45 -9.49 -7.41 10.27
N LEU A 46 -9.58 -8.04 11.45
CA LEU A 46 -9.60 -9.49 11.58
C LEU A 46 -10.85 -10.11 10.96
N ASP A 47 -12.02 -9.49 11.11
CA ASP A 47 -13.25 -9.96 10.50
C ASP A 47 -13.15 -9.94 8.97
N ILE A 48 -12.56 -8.90 8.40
CA ILE A 48 -12.30 -8.79 6.96
C ILE A 48 -11.26 -9.82 6.51
N ALA A 49 -10.17 -9.99 7.25
CA ALA A 49 -9.08 -10.89 6.85
C ALA A 49 -9.45 -12.36 6.94
N PHE A 50 -10.24 -12.75 7.96
CA PHE A 50 -10.63 -14.14 8.23
C PHE A 50 -12.01 -14.49 7.70
N GLY A 51 -12.79 -13.55 7.16
CA GLY A 51 -14.17 -13.81 6.72
C GLY A 51 -15.05 -14.26 7.88
N ASN A 52 -14.93 -13.62 9.06
CA ASN A 52 -15.64 -13.97 10.30
C ASN A 52 -15.39 -15.40 10.83
N LYS A 53 -14.34 -16.08 10.37
CA LYS A 53 -13.91 -17.39 10.89
C LYS A 53 -12.99 -17.23 12.10
N LEU A 54 -12.94 -18.20 13.00
CA LEU A 54 -11.99 -18.23 14.12
C LEU A 54 -10.62 -18.72 13.68
N GLU A 55 -10.58 -19.58 12.68
CA GLU A 55 -9.37 -20.18 12.11
C GLU A 55 -9.36 -19.95 10.60
N CYS A 56 -8.20 -19.59 10.07
CA CYS A 56 -8.05 -19.35 8.64
C CYS A 56 -6.64 -19.80 8.20
N PRO A 57 -6.53 -20.64 7.16
CA PRO A 57 -5.26 -20.87 6.51
C PRO A 57 -4.65 -19.56 6.01
N VAL A 58 -3.33 -19.40 6.18
CA VAL A 58 -2.65 -18.15 5.81
C VAL A 58 -2.86 -17.80 4.34
N ASP A 59 -2.83 -18.79 3.46
CA ASP A 59 -3.03 -18.66 2.01
C ASP A 59 -4.47 -18.29 1.61
N ARG A 60 -5.41 -18.34 2.56
CA ARG A 60 -6.83 -18.00 2.36
C ARG A 60 -7.28 -16.72 3.07
N LEU A 61 -6.37 -15.95 3.59
CA LEU A 61 -6.71 -14.63 4.11
C LEU A 61 -7.30 -13.77 3.00
N PHE A 62 -8.40 -13.07 3.31
CA PHE A 62 -9.14 -12.24 2.37
C PHE A 62 -9.83 -13.01 1.23
N GLU A 63 -10.00 -14.34 1.35
CA GLU A 63 -10.64 -15.21 0.34
C GLU A 63 -12.01 -14.68 -0.13
N GLU A 64 -12.76 -13.98 0.72
CA GLU A 64 -14.07 -13.40 0.38
C GLU A 64 -14.01 -12.35 -0.74
N PHE A 65 -12.82 -11.82 -1.05
CA PHE A 65 -12.59 -10.84 -2.11
C PHE A 65 -11.99 -11.46 -3.36
N GLU A 66 -11.82 -12.78 -3.38
CA GLU A 66 -11.34 -13.49 -4.56
C GLU A 66 -12.43 -13.52 -5.64
N ILE A 67 -12.03 -13.19 -6.87
CA ILE A 67 -12.85 -13.35 -8.06
C ILE A 67 -12.33 -14.57 -8.82
N ASN A 68 -13.22 -15.50 -9.09
CA ASN A 68 -12.85 -16.70 -9.81
C ASN A 68 -12.46 -16.39 -11.26
N ASP A 69 -11.19 -16.51 -11.57
CA ASP A 69 -10.62 -16.25 -12.90
C ASP A 69 -11.20 -17.16 -14.00
N SER A 70 -11.80 -18.30 -13.62
CA SER A 70 -12.41 -19.22 -14.61
C SER A 70 -13.59 -18.59 -15.35
N LEU A 71 -14.23 -17.57 -14.76
CA LEU A 71 -15.34 -16.84 -15.40
C LEU A 71 -14.92 -16.05 -16.63
N TYR A 72 -13.62 -15.72 -16.75
CA TYR A 72 -13.10 -14.91 -17.88
C TYR A 72 -12.55 -15.77 -19.01
N LYS A 73 -12.14 -17.00 -18.70
CA LYS A 73 -11.58 -17.93 -19.71
C LYS A 73 -12.70 -18.46 -20.59
N GLY A 74 -12.73 -18.01 -21.87
CA GLY A 74 -13.73 -18.42 -22.82
C GLY A 74 -15.03 -17.59 -22.78
N ALA A 75 -15.04 -16.45 -22.07
CA ALA A 75 -16.19 -15.55 -22.04
C ALA A 75 -16.54 -15.02 -23.44
N GLU A 76 -17.83 -15.06 -23.76
CA GLU A 76 -18.38 -14.50 -24.99
C GLU A 76 -18.83 -13.04 -24.79
N LYS A 77 -19.09 -12.33 -25.88
CA LYS A 77 -19.53 -10.92 -25.80
C LYS A 77 -20.81 -10.72 -24.98
N LYS A 78 -21.67 -11.72 -24.89
CA LYS A 78 -22.87 -11.70 -24.06
C LYS A 78 -22.57 -11.68 -22.55
N ASP A 79 -21.40 -12.16 -22.14
CA ASP A 79 -21.00 -12.30 -20.72
C ASP A 79 -20.31 -11.03 -20.20
N GLU A 80 -19.95 -10.08 -21.10
CA GLU A 80 -19.22 -8.84 -20.74
C GLU A 80 -19.90 -8.04 -19.62
N ASP A 81 -21.21 -7.83 -19.73
CA ASP A 81 -21.94 -6.99 -18.79
C ASP A 81 -22.04 -7.64 -17.41
N GLU A 82 -22.17 -8.96 -17.35
CA GLU A 82 -22.18 -9.71 -16.09
C GLU A 82 -20.80 -9.66 -15.42
N ILE A 83 -19.73 -9.90 -16.18
CA ILE A 83 -18.35 -9.83 -15.69
C ILE A 83 -18.04 -8.42 -15.17
N ARG A 84 -18.40 -7.39 -15.92
CA ARG A 84 -18.23 -5.99 -15.48
C ARG A 84 -19.02 -5.68 -14.22
N ALA A 85 -20.25 -6.20 -14.11
CA ALA A 85 -21.06 -6.01 -12.92
C ALA A 85 -20.48 -6.70 -11.69
N GLN A 86 -19.91 -7.90 -11.85
CA GLN A 86 -19.19 -8.59 -10.78
C GLN A 86 -17.93 -7.83 -10.37
N GLY A 87 -17.12 -7.36 -11.33
CA GLY A 87 -15.95 -6.54 -11.06
C GLY A 87 -16.28 -5.28 -10.25
N ARG A 88 -17.29 -4.52 -10.67
CA ARG A 88 -17.76 -3.33 -9.95
C ARG A 88 -18.26 -3.64 -8.54
N ARG A 89 -19.04 -4.73 -8.36
CA ARG A 89 -19.50 -5.15 -7.04
C ARG A 89 -18.34 -5.49 -6.12
N MET A 90 -17.34 -6.20 -6.63
CA MET A 90 -16.18 -6.58 -5.84
C MET A 90 -15.31 -5.36 -5.50
N GLN A 91 -15.07 -4.44 -6.45
CA GLN A 91 -14.38 -3.17 -6.15
C GLN A 91 -15.09 -2.42 -5.03
N TYR A 92 -16.41 -2.26 -5.12
CA TYR A 92 -17.17 -1.60 -4.06
C TYR A 92 -17.04 -2.29 -2.70
N ARG A 93 -17.05 -3.64 -2.66
CA ARG A 93 -16.83 -4.39 -1.41
C ARG A 93 -15.44 -4.17 -0.83
N ILE A 94 -14.41 -4.19 -1.68
CA ILE A 94 -13.02 -3.95 -1.26
C ILE A 94 -12.87 -2.52 -0.74
N ASP A 95 -13.35 -1.54 -1.48
CA ASP A 95 -13.29 -0.12 -1.07
C ASP A 95 -14.04 0.09 0.24
N ALA A 96 -15.24 -0.46 0.39
CA ALA A 96 -16.01 -0.37 1.61
C ALA A 96 -15.31 -1.02 2.82
N ALA A 97 -14.63 -2.16 2.62
CA ALA A 97 -13.88 -2.83 3.68
C ALA A 97 -12.67 -2.00 4.12
N VAL A 98 -11.90 -1.46 3.17
CA VAL A 98 -10.74 -0.58 3.46
C VAL A 98 -11.20 0.71 4.16
N ASP A 99 -12.24 1.36 3.64
CA ASP A 99 -12.79 2.60 4.22
C ASP A 99 -13.33 2.38 5.64
N SER A 100 -13.94 1.24 5.92
CA SER A 100 -14.44 0.86 7.23
C SER A 100 -13.30 0.82 8.27
N VAL A 101 -12.21 0.10 7.96
CA VAL A 101 -11.03 0.04 8.85
C VAL A 101 -10.40 1.43 9.00
N ALA A 102 -10.29 2.19 7.91
CA ALA A 102 -9.72 3.53 7.94
C ALA A 102 -10.52 4.49 8.83
N GLN A 103 -11.85 4.43 8.81
CA GLN A 103 -12.71 5.23 9.67
C GLN A 103 -12.52 4.87 11.15
N ASP A 104 -12.42 3.58 11.48
CA ASP A 104 -12.18 3.14 12.85
C ASP A 104 -10.79 3.58 13.35
N VAL A 105 -9.75 3.48 12.51
CA VAL A 105 -8.41 4.01 12.82
C VAL A 105 -8.47 5.51 13.08
N GLN A 106 -9.14 6.28 12.22
CA GLN A 106 -9.27 7.72 12.41
C GLN A 106 -10.04 8.08 13.71
N LYS A 107 -11.09 7.32 14.03
CA LYS A 107 -11.81 7.46 15.28
C LYS A 107 -10.90 7.22 16.49
N LYS A 108 -10.07 6.18 16.43
CA LYS A 108 -9.08 5.88 17.48
C LYS A 108 -8.03 6.99 17.61
N ILE A 109 -7.46 7.47 16.50
CA ILE A 109 -6.49 8.58 16.49
C ILE A 109 -7.10 9.83 17.15
N ARG A 110 -8.36 10.17 16.82
CA ARG A 110 -9.05 11.31 17.43
C ARG A 110 -9.27 11.12 18.94
N SER A 111 -9.51 9.90 19.41
CA SER A 111 -9.68 9.61 20.84
C SER A 111 -8.41 9.85 21.66
N PHE A 112 -7.22 9.76 21.04
CA PHE A 112 -5.95 10.08 21.69
C PHE A 112 -5.72 11.60 21.90
N GLY A 113 -6.53 12.46 21.25
CA GLY A 113 -6.34 13.91 21.35
C GLY A 113 -4.98 14.40 20.82
N LEU A 114 -4.37 13.64 19.92
CA LEU A 114 -3.07 13.99 19.36
C LEU A 114 -3.18 15.25 18.51
N PRO A 115 -2.17 16.15 18.56
CA PRO A 115 -2.14 17.31 17.71
C PRO A 115 -2.07 16.90 16.24
N SER A 116 -2.72 17.68 15.37
CA SER A 116 -2.63 17.44 13.93
C SER A 116 -1.20 17.68 13.45
N TYR A 117 -0.65 16.76 12.69
CA TYR A 117 0.63 16.89 12.00
C TYR A 117 0.52 17.59 10.64
N TYR A 118 -0.71 17.81 10.19
CA TYR A 118 -1.04 18.48 8.94
C TYR A 118 -1.88 19.72 9.19
N ARG A 119 -1.66 20.76 8.39
CA ARG A 119 -2.50 21.94 8.36
C ARG A 119 -3.10 22.11 6.96
N PRO A 120 -4.29 22.69 6.84
CA PRO A 120 -4.82 23.05 5.53
C PRO A 120 -3.91 24.07 4.85
N LEU A 121 -3.96 24.12 3.53
CA LEU A 121 -3.30 25.17 2.76
C LEU A 121 -3.81 26.56 3.18
N ALA A 122 -2.92 27.49 3.42
CA ALA A 122 -3.32 28.87 3.66
C ALA A 122 -3.88 29.48 2.34
N PRO A 123 -4.84 30.41 2.42
CA PRO A 123 -5.44 31.02 1.21
C PRO A 123 -4.41 31.64 0.25
N LYS A 124 -3.33 32.20 0.79
CA LYS A 124 -2.21 32.73 -0.02
C LYS A 124 -1.43 31.62 -0.73
N GLU A 125 -1.19 30.49 -0.07
CA GLU A 125 -0.50 29.32 -0.64
C GLU A 125 -1.36 28.69 -1.74
N GLU A 126 -2.67 28.58 -1.51
CA GLU A 126 -3.63 28.09 -2.49
C GLU A 126 -3.66 28.98 -3.75
N ALA A 127 -3.77 30.29 -3.56
CA ALA A 127 -3.77 31.26 -4.67
C ALA A 127 -2.44 31.22 -5.46
N THR A 128 -1.31 31.10 -4.75
CA THR A 128 0.01 31.00 -5.38
C THR A 128 0.16 29.69 -6.12
N GLY A 129 -0.22 28.55 -5.53
CA GLY A 129 -0.16 27.23 -6.15
C GLY A 129 -1.01 27.18 -7.42
N ARG A 130 -2.22 27.75 -7.39
CA ARG A 130 -3.09 27.84 -8.58
C ARG A 130 -2.45 28.67 -9.70
N LYS A 131 -1.82 29.82 -9.36
CA LYS A 131 -1.08 30.64 -10.34
C LYS A 131 0.09 29.87 -10.93
N VAL A 132 0.92 29.23 -10.11
CA VAL A 132 2.06 28.43 -10.57
C VAL A 132 1.60 27.31 -11.50
N MET A 133 0.52 26.64 -11.18
CA MET A 133 -0.06 25.59 -12.02
C MET A 133 -0.48 26.14 -13.39
N ILE A 134 -1.21 27.26 -13.43
CA ILE A 134 -1.65 27.89 -14.68
C ILE A 134 -0.44 28.36 -15.51
N PHE A 135 0.53 29.05 -14.88
CA PHE A 135 1.71 29.54 -15.60
C PHE A 135 2.58 28.40 -16.12
N SER A 136 2.72 27.29 -15.40
CA SER A 136 3.51 26.14 -15.85
C SER A 136 2.87 25.45 -17.06
N PHE A 137 1.54 25.33 -17.10
CA PHE A 137 0.82 24.81 -18.26
C PHE A 137 0.92 25.77 -19.45
N LEU A 138 0.80 27.09 -19.20
CA LEU A 138 0.95 28.11 -20.25
C LEU A 138 2.35 28.08 -20.87
N ALA A 139 3.38 28.02 -20.02
CA ALA A 139 4.77 27.93 -20.48
C ALA A 139 5.02 26.67 -21.32
N TRP A 140 4.49 25.53 -20.88
CA TRP A 140 4.57 24.30 -21.67
C TRP A 140 3.84 24.42 -23.01
N PHE A 141 2.66 25.03 -23.03
CA PHE A 141 1.90 25.24 -24.24
C PHE A 141 2.62 26.13 -25.26
N VAL A 142 3.25 27.22 -24.77
CA VAL A 142 4.09 28.09 -25.60
C VAL A 142 5.30 27.34 -26.16
N ALA A 143 5.95 26.49 -25.35
CA ALA A 143 7.06 25.65 -25.80
C ALA A 143 6.59 24.65 -26.89
N LEU A 144 5.42 24.07 -26.75
CA LEU A 144 4.83 23.18 -27.74
C LEU A 144 4.58 23.92 -29.08
N LEU A 145 4.01 25.14 -29.03
CA LEU A 145 3.81 25.96 -30.19
C LEU A 145 5.13 26.33 -30.90
N ALA A 146 6.19 26.62 -30.14
CA ALA A 146 7.51 26.88 -30.69
C ALA A 146 8.10 25.64 -31.38
N VAL A 147 7.89 24.45 -30.87
CA VAL A 147 8.28 23.19 -31.54
C VAL A 147 7.53 23.02 -32.86
N LEU A 148 6.21 23.22 -32.83
CA LEU A 148 5.39 23.13 -34.07
C LEU A 148 5.83 24.15 -35.09
N ALA A 149 6.10 25.40 -34.69
CA ALA A 149 6.61 26.45 -35.61
C ALA A 149 7.97 26.06 -36.19
N SER A 150 8.90 25.52 -35.39
CA SER A 150 10.21 25.07 -35.86
C SER A 150 10.10 23.97 -36.92
N PHE A 151 9.09 23.11 -36.77
CA PHE A 151 8.80 22.07 -37.79
C PHE A 151 8.33 22.67 -39.11
N VAL A 152 7.44 23.67 -39.07
CA VAL A 152 6.92 24.36 -40.28
C VAL A 152 8.03 25.11 -40.99
N PHE A 153 8.94 25.76 -40.28
CA PHE A 153 10.06 26.51 -40.85
C PHE A 153 11.29 25.66 -41.19
N HIS A 154 11.20 24.33 -41.17
CA HIS A 154 12.29 23.37 -41.41
C HIS A 154 13.55 23.55 -40.56
N HIS A 155 13.42 24.16 -39.39
CA HIS A 155 14.49 24.31 -38.38
C HIS A 155 14.33 23.31 -37.21
N PHE A 156 13.64 22.20 -37.45
CA PHE A 156 13.39 21.21 -36.42
C PHE A 156 14.69 20.55 -35.93
N SER A 157 14.85 20.52 -34.60
CA SER A 157 15.90 19.74 -33.93
C SER A 157 15.26 18.84 -32.86
N ILE A 158 15.78 17.63 -32.74
CA ILE A 158 15.32 16.66 -31.72
C ILE A 158 15.43 17.23 -30.30
N TYR A 159 16.36 18.18 -30.07
CA TYR A 159 16.52 18.82 -28.77
C TYR A 159 15.29 19.64 -28.33
N TYR A 160 14.55 20.23 -29.28
CA TYR A 160 13.32 20.95 -28.98
C TYR A 160 12.22 20.00 -28.48
N LEU A 161 12.14 18.81 -29.05
CA LEU A 161 11.19 17.78 -28.63
C LEU A 161 11.55 17.26 -27.22
N VAL A 162 12.82 16.95 -26.97
CA VAL A 162 13.28 16.50 -25.65
C VAL A 162 13.00 17.58 -24.59
N ALA A 163 13.32 18.86 -24.89
CA ALA A 163 13.05 19.97 -23.98
C ALA A 163 11.56 20.12 -23.67
N THR A 164 10.69 19.97 -24.67
CA THR A 164 9.23 20.07 -24.46
C THR A 164 8.70 18.91 -23.62
N LEU A 165 9.21 17.70 -23.83
CA LEU A 165 8.85 16.54 -23.01
C LEU A 165 9.31 16.69 -21.56
N THR A 166 10.51 17.22 -21.33
CA THR A 166 10.99 17.48 -19.95
C THR A 166 10.19 18.58 -19.26
N LEU A 167 9.83 19.65 -19.99
CA LEU A 167 8.95 20.71 -19.48
C LEU A 167 7.54 20.22 -19.12
N TRP A 168 7.06 19.15 -19.77
CA TRP A 168 5.77 18.54 -19.43
C TRP A 168 5.74 17.88 -18.06
N ILE A 169 6.86 17.31 -17.64
CA ILE A 169 6.95 16.60 -16.35
C ILE A 169 6.64 17.55 -15.19
N PHE A 170 7.14 18.77 -15.24
CA PHE A 170 6.97 19.75 -14.15
C PHE A 170 5.50 20.06 -13.84
N PRO A 171 4.64 20.52 -14.77
CA PRO A 171 3.24 20.80 -14.48
C PRO A 171 2.45 19.57 -14.03
N VAL A 172 2.79 18.38 -14.53
CA VAL A 172 2.12 17.13 -14.13
C VAL A 172 2.47 16.76 -12.68
N VAL A 173 3.75 16.76 -12.32
CA VAL A 173 4.20 16.47 -10.96
C VAL A 173 3.66 17.52 -9.99
N PHE A 174 3.82 18.81 -10.32
CA PHE A 174 3.34 19.91 -9.50
C PHE A 174 1.83 19.85 -9.27
N ARG A 175 1.05 19.54 -10.32
CA ARG A 175 -0.41 19.35 -10.19
C ARG A 175 -0.76 18.24 -9.22
N ASN A 176 -0.05 17.12 -9.27
CA ASN A 176 -0.32 15.98 -8.40
C ASN A 176 0.02 16.32 -6.95
N ASP A 177 1.17 16.97 -6.70
CA ASP A 177 1.58 17.39 -5.36
C ASP A 177 0.66 18.48 -4.81
N TYR A 178 0.24 19.44 -5.65
CA TYR A 178 -0.71 20.47 -5.27
C TYR A 178 -2.07 19.88 -4.87
N LYS A 179 -2.62 18.98 -5.69
CA LYS A 179 -3.88 18.28 -5.38
C LYS A 179 -3.78 17.45 -4.11
N ARG A 180 -2.62 16.82 -3.87
CA ARG A 180 -2.37 16.10 -2.62
C ARG A 180 -2.37 17.06 -1.43
N ALA A 181 -1.66 18.17 -1.53
CA ALA A 181 -1.61 19.20 -0.49
C ALA A 181 -3.00 19.84 -0.22
N GLU A 182 -3.83 20.00 -1.25
CA GLU A 182 -5.21 20.50 -1.12
C GLU A 182 -6.10 19.49 -0.39
N ARG A 183 -5.96 18.19 -0.69
CA ARG A 183 -6.76 17.12 -0.09
C ARG A 183 -6.29 16.75 1.31
N ASP A 184 -5.01 16.50 1.48
CA ASP A 184 -4.42 15.88 2.67
C ASP A 184 -3.81 16.93 3.62
N GLY A 185 -3.68 18.18 3.17
CA GLY A 185 -3.01 19.25 3.89
C GLY A 185 -1.48 19.26 3.71
N VAL A 186 -0.84 20.24 4.32
CA VAL A 186 0.62 20.42 4.33
C VAL A 186 1.17 20.08 5.71
N VAL A 187 2.27 19.34 5.74
CA VAL A 187 2.95 18.97 6.99
C VAL A 187 3.34 20.24 7.75
N ASN A 188 2.93 20.35 9.02
CA ASN A 188 3.32 21.44 9.90
C ASN A 188 4.70 21.18 10.56
N ALA A 189 5.22 22.11 11.38
CA ALA A 189 6.53 21.97 12.01
C ALA A 189 6.62 20.71 12.89
N LEU A 190 5.57 20.41 13.67
CA LEU A 190 5.51 19.22 14.51
C LEU A 190 5.50 17.94 13.67
N GLY A 191 4.72 17.92 12.58
CA GLY A 191 4.70 16.80 11.65
C GLY A 191 6.03 16.59 10.93
N ALA A 192 6.74 17.68 10.58
CA ALA A 192 8.07 17.60 9.98
C ALA A 192 9.10 16.99 10.95
N GLU A 193 9.04 17.37 12.23
CA GLU A 193 9.88 16.80 13.28
C GLU A 193 9.60 15.30 13.46
N GLN A 194 8.33 14.91 13.59
CA GLN A 194 7.95 13.51 13.70
C GLN A 194 8.39 12.71 12.48
N ARG A 195 8.20 13.25 11.28
CA ARG A 195 8.67 12.62 10.04
C ARG A 195 10.18 12.40 10.05
N TYR A 196 10.96 13.37 10.53
CA TYR A 196 12.42 13.22 10.65
C TYR A 196 12.80 12.05 11.57
N TYR A 197 12.14 11.88 12.73
CA TYR A 197 12.39 10.75 13.62
C TYR A 197 12.04 9.43 12.97
N TRP A 198 10.88 9.33 12.32
CA TRP A 198 10.46 8.11 11.61
C TRP A 198 11.36 7.77 10.43
N ASP A 199 11.77 8.75 9.63
CA ASP A 199 12.70 8.55 8.51
C ASP A 199 14.09 8.11 9.02
N SER A 200 14.54 8.64 10.16
CA SER A 200 15.80 8.24 10.80
C SER A 200 15.73 6.82 11.34
N PHE A 201 14.63 6.47 11.99
CA PHE A 201 14.39 5.10 12.45
C PHE A 201 14.32 4.11 11.27
N GLY A 202 13.62 4.48 10.19
CA GLY A 202 13.56 3.65 8.98
C GLY A 202 14.93 3.48 8.30
N ARG A 203 15.83 4.49 8.36
CA ARG A 203 17.22 4.35 7.91
C ARG A 203 17.99 3.36 8.78
N MET A 204 17.90 3.51 10.10
CA MET A 204 18.52 2.57 11.04
C MET A 204 18.11 1.12 10.75
N LEU A 205 16.81 0.87 10.55
CA LEU A 205 16.31 -0.47 10.19
C LEU A 205 16.86 -0.97 8.84
N LYS A 206 17.08 -0.08 7.86
CA LYS A 206 17.71 -0.45 6.57
C LYS A 206 19.18 -0.81 6.71
N GLU A 207 19.86 -0.21 7.67
CA GLU A 207 21.29 -0.37 7.93
C GLU A 207 21.58 -1.35 9.07
N ILE A 208 20.56 -2.03 9.59
CA ILE A 208 20.66 -2.93 10.76
C ILE A 208 21.74 -4.03 10.57
N ALA A 209 22.00 -4.43 9.34
CA ALA A 209 23.03 -5.42 9.03
C ALA A 209 24.46 -4.90 9.24
N HIS A 210 24.64 -3.58 9.35
CA HIS A 210 25.94 -2.93 9.57
C HIS A 210 26.21 -2.62 11.04
N LEU A 211 25.21 -2.82 11.92
CA LEU A 211 25.39 -2.66 13.37
C LEU A 211 26.33 -3.74 13.91
N ASP A 212 27.17 -3.40 14.85
CA ASP A 212 28.03 -4.36 15.52
C ASP A 212 27.25 -5.26 16.54
N ASP A 213 27.91 -6.28 17.07
CA ASP A 213 27.25 -7.22 17.97
C ASP A 213 26.82 -6.56 19.29
N ALA A 214 27.56 -5.57 19.77
CA ALA A 214 27.22 -4.86 20.99
C ALA A 214 25.99 -3.97 20.80
N GLU A 215 25.90 -3.29 19.65
CA GLU A 215 24.75 -2.50 19.24
C GLU A 215 23.51 -3.39 19.07
N LEU A 216 23.63 -4.52 18.38
CA LEU A 216 22.53 -5.48 18.19
C LEU A 216 22.04 -6.08 19.51
N GLN A 217 22.96 -6.42 20.44
CA GLN A 217 22.59 -6.95 21.77
C GLN A 217 21.92 -5.90 22.66
N SER A 218 22.17 -4.61 22.43
CA SER A 218 21.51 -3.51 23.14
C SER A 218 20.05 -3.31 22.72
N LEU A 219 19.64 -3.86 21.57
CA LEU A 219 18.28 -3.75 21.07
C LEU A 219 17.35 -4.72 21.80
N VAL A 220 16.73 -4.28 22.88
CA VAL A 220 15.88 -5.10 23.76
C VAL A 220 14.52 -5.45 23.13
N LEU A 221 14.07 -4.69 22.10
CA LEU A 221 12.70 -4.74 21.59
C LEU A 221 12.62 -5.35 20.17
N TRP A 222 13.28 -6.47 19.94
CA TRP A 222 13.29 -7.13 18.61
C TRP A 222 11.90 -7.45 18.07
N ASN A 223 10.95 -7.83 18.96
CA ASN A 223 9.56 -8.07 18.54
C ASN A 223 8.96 -6.82 17.86
N ARG A 224 9.11 -5.66 18.51
CA ARG A 224 8.62 -4.38 17.97
C ARG A 224 9.39 -3.94 16.74
N LEU A 225 10.70 -4.16 16.71
CA LEU A 225 11.52 -3.85 15.54
C LEU A 225 11.05 -4.62 14.30
N LEU A 226 10.65 -5.89 14.46
CA LEU A 226 10.14 -6.70 13.37
C LEU A 226 8.81 -6.15 12.82
N VAL A 227 7.88 -5.74 13.69
CA VAL A 227 6.62 -5.09 13.29
C VAL A 227 6.88 -3.80 12.50
N TYR A 228 7.76 -2.94 13.01
CA TYR A 228 8.13 -1.71 12.30
C TYR A 228 8.91 -1.98 11.01
N ALA A 229 9.76 -3.01 10.99
CA ALA A 229 10.47 -3.41 9.79
C ALA A 229 9.50 -3.83 8.66
N ALA A 230 8.41 -4.52 8.99
CA ALA A 230 7.35 -4.83 8.06
C ALA A 230 6.69 -3.54 7.51
N LEU A 231 6.34 -2.61 8.40
CA LEU A 231 5.75 -1.33 8.03
C LEU A 231 6.67 -0.52 7.09
N PHE A 232 7.98 -0.50 7.34
CA PHE A 232 8.96 0.16 6.47
C PHE A 232 9.31 -0.68 5.22
N GLY A 233 8.89 -1.94 5.14
CA GLY A 233 9.17 -2.86 4.04
C GLY A 233 10.62 -3.32 4.01
N VAL A 234 11.21 -3.52 5.16
CA VAL A 234 12.59 -4.01 5.35
C VAL A 234 12.65 -5.24 6.27
N ALA A 235 11.51 -5.88 6.52
CA ALA A 235 11.42 -7.06 7.38
C ALA A 235 12.36 -8.20 6.92
N ASP A 236 12.53 -8.41 5.59
CA ASP A 236 13.48 -9.39 5.04
C ASP A 236 14.91 -9.16 5.52
N LYS A 237 15.33 -7.89 5.59
CA LYS A 237 16.68 -7.55 6.07
C LYS A 237 16.82 -7.83 7.56
N VAL A 238 15.81 -7.44 8.33
CA VAL A 238 15.80 -7.66 9.80
C VAL A 238 15.78 -9.14 10.13
N THR A 239 14.89 -9.92 9.53
CA THR A 239 14.83 -11.38 9.74
C THR A 239 16.12 -12.08 9.31
N LYS A 240 16.75 -11.63 8.23
CA LYS A 240 18.04 -12.16 7.79
C LYS A 240 19.14 -11.91 8.83
N VAL A 241 19.21 -10.72 9.41
CA VAL A 241 20.16 -10.39 10.49
C VAL A 241 19.88 -11.25 11.72
N MET A 242 18.61 -11.37 12.13
CA MET A 242 18.21 -12.22 13.26
C MET A 242 18.68 -13.67 13.06
N LYS A 243 18.44 -14.24 11.86
CA LYS A 243 18.89 -15.60 11.53
C LYS A 243 20.41 -15.74 11.58
N LEU A 244 21.16 -14.80 10.97
CA LEU A 244 22.62 -14.84 10.94
C LEU A 244 23.26 -14.70 12.31
N ARG A 245 22.64 -13.91 13.21
CA ARG A 245 23.13 -13.64 14.57
C ARG A 245 22.49 -14.52 15.62
N GLN A 246 21.62 -15.46 15.24
CA GLN A 246 20.89 -16.37 16.13
C GLN A 246 20.11 -15.61 17.23
N ILE A 247 19.46 -14.50 16.84
CA ILE A 247 18.65 -13.68 17.74
C ILE A 247 17.28 -14.32 17.85
N HIS A 248 16.93 -14.76 19.05
CA HIS A 248 15.63 -15.33 19.35
C HIS A 248 14.71 -14.33 20.05
N LEU A 249 13.43 -14.36 19.67
CA LEU A 249 12.40 -13.50 20.25
C LEU A 249 11.81 -14.12 21.51
N VAL A 250 11.37 -13.26 22.42
CA VAL A 250 10.72 -13.70 23.66
C VAL A 250 9.36 -14.37 23.38
N ASN A 251 8.63 -13.86 22.37
CA ASN A 251 7.37 -14.48 21.92
C ASN A 251 7.68 -15.67 21.01
N PRO A 252 7.36 -16.92 21.43
CA PRO A 252 7.72 -18.11 20.64
C PRO A 252 6.99 -18.18 19.30
N THR A 253 5.78 -17.62 19.19
CA THR A 253 5.02 -17.56 17.95
C THR A 253 5.72 -16.63 16.96
N LEU A 254 6.18 -15.47 17.42
CA LEU A 254 6.89 -14.51 16.58
C LEU A 254 8.31 -14.99 16.25
N ASP A 255 8.97 -15.71 17.18
CA ASP A 255 10.27 -16.34 16.93
C ASP A 255 10.16 -17.38 15.82
N ALA A 256 9.18 -18.25 15.88
CA ALA A 256 8.92 -19.23 14.85
C ALA A 256 8.59 -18.57 13.50
N PHE A 257 7.90 -17.42 13.49
CA PHE A 257 7.69 -16.62 12.28
C PHE A 257 9.02 -16.27 11.59
N VAL A 258 10.04 -15.89 12.35
CA VAL A 258 11.36 -15.56 11.77
C VAL A 258 12.04 -16.80 11.19
N TYR A 259 11.97 -17.94 11.86
CA TYR A 259 12.76 -19.14 11.51
C TYR A 259 12.04 -20.17 10.63
N THR A 260 10.75 -19.95 10.31
CA THR A 260 9.93 -20.85 9.48
C THR A 260 9.53 -20.18 8.16
N PRO A 261 8.89 -20.91 7.22
CA PRO A 261 8.30 -20.35 6.01
C PRO A 261 7.16 -19.36 6.25
N LEU A 262 6.59 -19.32 7.45
CA LEU A 262 5.46 -18.45 7.82
C LEU A 262 5.66 -16.98 7.42
N TYR A 263 6.89 -16.48 7.46
CA TYR A 263 7.21 -15.13 7.00
C TYR A 263 6.83 -14.94 5.51
N ASN A 264 7.20 -15.89 4.67
CA ASN A 264 6.88 -15.82 3.24
C ASN A 264 5.36 -15.96 3.02
N ASP A 265 4.72 -16.86 3.74
CA ASP A 265 3.27 -17.10 3.64
C ASP A 265 2.48 -15.82 4.01
N LEU A 266 2.86 -15.15 5.11
CA LEU A 266 2.25 -13.86 5.48
C LEU A 266 2.54 -12.74 4.49
N THR A 267 3.71 -12.74 3.87
CA THR A 267 4.05 -11.77 2.83
C THR A 267 3.15 -11.97 1.60
N HIS A 268 2.98 -13.21 1.14
CA HIS A 268 2.08 -13.53 0.04
C HIS A 268 0.62 -13.18 0.37
N SER A 269 0.15 -13.51 1.56
CA SER A 269 -1.21 -13.19 1.99
C SER A 269 -1.48 -11.69 2.11
N SER A 270 -0.47 -10.91 2.54
CA SER A 270 -0.61 -9.44 2.59
C SER A 270 -0.75 -8.81 1.20
N GLN A 271 -0.27 -9.50 0.15
CA GLN A 271 -0.41 -9.08 -1.25
C GLN A 271 -1.77 -9.49 -1.86
N ALA A 272 -2.44 -10.49 -1.30
CA ALA A 272 -3.67 -11.05 -1.86
C ALA A 272 -4.75 -9.99 -2.05
N MET A 273 -5.01 -9.15 -1.05
CA MET A 273 -6.03 -8.09 -1.14
C MET A 273 -5.74 -7.09 -2.27
N THR A 274 -4.47 -6.74 -2.50
CA THR A 274 -4.06 -5.87 -3.61
C THR A 274 -4.26 -6.58 -4.95
N ALA A 275 -3.95 -7.86 -5.03
CA ALA A 275 -4.18 -8.69 -6.21
C ALA A 275 -5.67 -8.79 -6.52
N TYR A 276 -6.52 -9.06 -5.53
CA TYR A 276 -7.98 -9.09 -5.69
C TYR A 276 -8.54 -7.75 -6.16
N GLY A 277 -8.05 -6.63 -5.63
CA GLY A 277 -8.40 -5.28 -6.09
C GLY A 277 -8.05 -5.05 -7.57
N SER A 278 -6.87 -5.50 -8.01
CA SER A 278 -6.45 -5.40 -9.41
C SER A 278 -7.29 -6.29 -10.33
N THR A 279 -7.63 -7.51 -9.89
CA THR A 279 -8.52 -8.43 -10.63
C THR A 279 -9.93 -7.84 -10.74
N ALA A 280 -10.47 -7.27 -9.65
CA ALA A 280 -11.77 -6.62 -9.66
C ALA A 280 -11.81 -5.41 -10.61
N SER A 281 -10.73 -4.61 -10.63
CA SER A 281 -10.57 -3.49 -11.56
C SER A 281 -10.52 -3.96 -13.02
N SER A 282 -9.76 -5.00 -13.30
CA SER A 282 -9.68 -5.61 -14.63
C SER A 282 -11.03 -6.15 -15.08
N ALA A 283 -11.75 -6.83 -14.19
CA ALA A 283 -13.08 -7.34 -14.45
C ALA A 283 -14.09 -6.23 -14.73
N SER A 284 -14.04 -5.13 -13.99
CA SER A 284 -14.95 -3.98 -14.18
C SER A 284 -14.78 -3.31 -15.53
N ASN A 285 -13.63 -3.47 -16.17
CA ASN A 285 -13.27 -2.93 -17.49
C ASN A 285 -13.14 -4.02 -18.57
N PHE A 286 -13.63 -5.21 -18.31
CA PHE A 286 -13.49 -6.35 -19.20
C PHE A 286 -14.15 -6.09 -20.56
N THR A 287 -13.47 -6.46 -21.66
CA THR A 287 -13.97 -6.40 -23.03
C THR A 287 -13.52 -7.64 -23.79
N VAL A 288 -14.44 -8.26 -24.52
CA VAL A 288 -14.10 -9.35 -25.44
C VAL A 288 -13.65 -8.74 -26.77
N SER A 289 -12.37 -8.93 -27.12
CA SER A 289 -11.85 -8.51 -28.43
C SER A 289 -12.40 -9.43 -29.52
N SER A 290 -12.89 -8.90 -30.61
CA SER A 290 -13.50 -9.61 -31.74
C SER A 290 -12.52 -10.43 -32.61
N GLY A 291 -11.37 -10.80 -32.06
CA GLY A 291 -10.33 -11.59 -32.70
C GLY A 291 -9.64 -12.51 -31.71
N GLY A 292 -10.24 -13.65 -31.47
CA GLY A 292 -9.70 -14.87 -30.90
C GLY A 292 -8.90 -14.76 -29.57
N SER A 293 -9.40 -15.42 -28.54
CA SER A 293 -8.89 -15.56 -27.16
C SER A 293 -8.89 -14.25 -26.35
N GLY A 294 -9.83 -14.19 -25.41
CA GLY A 294 -9.91 -13.12 -24.40
C GLY A 294 -8.60 -12.99 -23.62
N GLY A 295 -7.73 -12.11 -24.05
CA GLY A 295 -6.52 -11.75 -23.33
C GLY A 295 -6.83 -10.54 -22.47
N PHE A 296 -6.54 -10.63 -21.17
CA PHE A 296 -6.44 -9.48 -20.31
C PHE A 296 -5.47 -8.47 -20.93
N SER A 297 -5.96 -7.40 -21.54
CA SER A 297 -5.12 -6.24 -21.76
C SER A 297 -4.99 -5.56 -20.40
N GLY A 298 -3.93 -5.88 -19.70
CA GLY A 298 -3.57 -5.25 -18.43
C GLY A 298 -3.32 -3.78 -18.64
N GLY A 299 -4.38 -2.98 -18.67
CA GLY A 299 -4.31 -1.56 -18.41
C GLY A 299 -4.02 -1.41 -16.92
N GLY A 300 -2.74 -1.30 -16.57
CA GLY A 300 -2.31 -0.95 -15.22
C GLY A 300 -2.82 0.42 -14.82
N GLY A 301 -4.10 0.51 -14.50
CA GLY A 301 -4.68 1.58 -13.74
C GLY A 301 -4.33 1.31 -12.28
N GLY A 302 -3.17 1.80 -11.85
CA GLY A 302 -2.85 1.83 -10.44
C GLY A 302 -3.88 2.69 -9.72
N GLY A 303 -4.93 2.06 -9.22
CA GLY A 303 -5.74 2.57 -8.14
C GLY A 303 -4.81 2.62 -6.93
N GLY A 304 -4.11 3.75 -6.77
CA GLY A 304 -3.35 3.98 -5.59
C GLY A 304 -4.35 4.06 -4.44
N PHE A 305 -4.39 3.06 -3.58
CA PHE A 305 -4.91 3.23 -2.23
C PHE A 305 -4.14 4.40 -1.64
N GLY A 306 -4.85 5.56 -1.47
CA GLY A 306 -4.26 6.76 -0.91
C GLY A 306 -3.63 6.39 0.43
N ALA A 307 -2.34 6.68 0.56
CA ALA A 307 -1.67 6.52 1.83
C ALA A 307 -2.38 7.42 2.85
N PHE A 308 -2.85 6.81 3.92
CA PHE A 308 -3.37 7.49 5.09
C PHE A 308 -2.23 8.22 5.80
#